data_e1e906d7f89c21c8b78efdcf725fd191
#
_entry.id   e1e906d7f89c21c8b78efdcf725fd191
#
_cell.length_a   1.000
_cell.length_b   1.000
_cell.length_c   1.000
_cell.angle_alpha   90.00
_cell.angle_beta   90.00
_cell.angle_gamma   90.00
#
_symmetry.space_group_name_H-M   'P 1'
#
loop_
_entity.id
_entity.type
_entity.pdbx_description
1 polymer ?
#
loop_
_entity_poly.entity_id
_entity_poly.type
_entity_poly.pdbx_seq_one_letter_code
_entity_poly.pdbx_strand_id
1 'polypeptide(L)'
;MTILSKKVAVAGAAGPTVELPPPALFDLPERVLQFGTGVLLRGLPDFLIDQANRQGIFNGRVVVVKSTDGGDAAAFARQDNLYTVCVRGIEDEQPVSRDVVCASLSRVLSAKSQWADVLEFAASPTLQIVLSNTTEVGIVLDETDDVRATPPRSFPGKLLAVLLARYEAFAGAADKGLVIVPTELIPDNGTKLRGILRELAESQVPDVGFLNWLENANTVCNSLVDRIVPGKPDAAAHAALTQELGYEDELLTMSEVYALWAIEGGERVQQALSFQPVHPGIIVQPDINQFKELKLRLLNGTHSLACGLAVLAGVPTVRGAMEDEHLLTYIRHLMLADLLPGIPYPIDEKVGQRFGMQVLDRFRNPAVEHRWLAITLNYSAKLRMRVIPDLLHYAERFRAVPQYVALGFAAYLLFMRGTRQEAGKWYGEANGQEYPIQDEQAGFFADLWANCPPIELVQQVLSDLSLWGADLTALPGFSEAVTRYLLHMLQEGAAATLAAKLTKTVRAAV
;
A
#
# COMPACT_ATOMS: atom_id res chain seq x y z
N MET A 1 -17.05 22.57 20.71
CA MET A 1 -15.60 22.65 20.94
C MET A 1 -14.98 23.65 19.98
N THR A 2 -13.76 24.11 20.25
CA THR A 2 -13.02 25.00 19.34
C THR A 2 -12.45 24.17 18.18
N ILE A 3 -12.49 24.69 16.95
CA ILE A 3 -11.86 24.06 15.79
C ILE A 3 -10.34 24.17 15.89
N LEU A 4 -9.62 23.11 15.50
CA LEU A 4 -8.16 23.11 15.41
C LEU A 4 -7.68 24.31 14.55
N SER A 5 -6.70 25.04 15.05
CA SER A 5 -6.11 26.19 14.37
C SER A 5 -4.72 26.50 14.93
N LYS A 6 -3.96 27.37 14.26
CA LYS A 6 -2.68 27.83 14.78
C LYS A 6 -2.82 28.44 16.18
N LYS A 7 -3.93 29.14 16.44
CA LYS A 7 -4.21 29.71 17.76
C LYS A 7 -4.34 28.63 18.84
N VAL A 8 -5.05 27.54 18.56
CA VAL A 8 -5.20 26.37 19.46
C VAL A 8 -3.84 25.72 19.70
N ALA A 9 -3.09 25.47 18.63
CA ALA A 9 -1.77 24.83 18.72
C ALA A 9 -0.76 25.66 19.53
N VAL A 10 -0.65 26.97 19.25
CA VAL A 10 0.30 27.89 19.95
C VAL A 10 -0.10 28.08 21.42
N ALA A 11 -1.40 28.13 21.71
CA ALA A 11 -1.88 28.28 23.10
C ALA A 11 -1.73 27.02 23.94
N GLY A 12 -1.38 25.88 23.33
CA GLY A 12 -1.34 24.58 24.02
C GLY A 12 -2.71 24.08 24.47
N ALA A 13 -3.78 24.54 23.80
CA ALA A 13 -5.16 24.24 24.17
C ALA A 13 -5.62 22.90 23.54
N ALA A 14 -4.94 21.82 23.92
CA ALA A 14 -5.19 20.46 23.44
C ALA A 14 -5.11 19.47 24.61
N GLY A 15 -5.56 18.23 24.38
CA GLY A 15 -5.41 17.13 25.34
C GLY A 15 -3.93 16.91 25.72
N PRO A 16 -3.66 16.40 26.91
CA PRO A 16 -2.31 16.32 27.47
C PRO A 16 -1.35 15.38 26.70
N THR A 17 -1.89 14.47 25.88
CA THR A 17 -1.13 13.50 25.09
C THR A 17 -0.93 13.92 23.63
N VAL A 18 -1.49 15.08 23.24
CA VAL A 18 -1.41 15.57 21.86
C VAL A 18 -0.06 16.24 21.60
N GLU A 19 0.61 15.77 20.56
CA GLU A 19 1.87 16.35 20.09
C GLU A 19 1.60 17.58 19.21
N LEU A 20 1.68 18.77 19.80
CA LEU A 20 1.49 20.04 19.08
C LEU A 20 2.74 20.44 18.30
N PRO A 21 2.60 21.15 17.16
CA PRO A 21 3.74 21.63 16.39
C PRO A 21 4.42 22.80 17.09
N PRO A 22 5.75 22.85 17.16
CA PRO A 22 6.48 24.05 17.54
C PRO A 22 6.13 25.25 16.64
N PRO A 23 5.94 26.47 17.16
CA PRO A 23 5.57 27.64 16.36
C PRO A 23 6.49 27.93 15.18
N ALA A 24 7.79 27.64 15.31
CA ALA A 24 8.78 27.85 14.27
C ALA A 24 8.48 27.04 12.97
N LEU A 25 7.70 25.97 13.03
CA LEU A 25 7.32 25.20 11.84
C LEU A 25 6.42 26.00 10.90
N PHE A 26 5.70 26.98 11.38
CA PHE A 26 4.80 27.80 10.57
C PHE A 26 5.53 28.75 9.61
N ASP A 27 6.79 29.07 9.90
CA ASP A 27 7.61 30.02 9.15
C ASP A 27 8.61 29.34 8.19
N LEU A 28 8.59 28.01 8.13
CA LEU A 28 9.45 27.26 7.21
C LEU A 28 9.10 27.52 5.74
N PRO A 29 10.11 27.56 4.84
CA PRO A 29 9.90 27.81 3.42
C PRO A 29 9.10 26.71 2.73
N GLU A 30 8.38 27.07 1.67
CA GLU A 30 7.70 26.12 0.81
C GLU A 30 8.71 25.44 -0.13
N ARG A 31 8.79 24.10 -0.07
CA ARG A 31 9.78 23.31 -0.82
C ARG A 31 9.16 22.18 -1.64
N VAL A 32 7.88 21.87 -1.39
CA VAL A 32 7.18 20.75 -2.01
C VAL A 32 5.89 21.24 -2.65
N LEU A 33 5.65 20.83 -3.89
CA LEU A 33 4.36 20.97 -4.58
C LEU A 33 3.70 19.59 -4.61
N GLN A 34 2.46 19.50 -4.11
CA GLN A 34 1.76 18.24 -3.98
C GLN A 34 0.44 18.26 -4.76
N PHE A 35 0.24 17.30 -5.67
CA PHE A 35 -1.03 17.10 -6.36
C PHE A 35 -1.87 16.03 -5.63
N GLY A 36 -2.92 16.49 -4.97
CA GLY A 36 -3.86 15.68 -4.21
C GLY A 36 -4.00 16.09 -2.75
N THR A 37 -5.21 15.90 -2.21
CA THR A 37 -5.59 16.19 -0.81
C THR A 37 -5.94 14.92 -0.04
N GLY A 38 -5.66 13.74 -0.61
CA GLY A 38 -6.08 12.44 -0.11
C GLY A 38 -5.48 12.10 1.27
N VAL A 39 -6.17 11.22 1.99
CA VAL A 39 -5.76 10.79 3.33
C VAL A 39 -4.40 10.10 3.34
N LEU A 40 -4.05 9.37 2.26
CA LEU A 40 -2.74 8.73 2.15
C LEU A 40 -1.61 9.77 2.18
N LEU A 41 -1.73 10.87 1.41
CA LEU A 41 -0.72 11.92 1.40
C LEU A 41 -0.57 12.55 2.79
N ARG A 42 -1.69 12.88 3.46
CA ARG A 42 -1.65 13.42 4.82
C ARG A 42 -1.05 12.46 5.85
N GLY A 43 -1.39 11.18 5.75
CA GLY A 43 -0.94 10.15 6.70
C GLY A 43 0.42 9.53 6.37
N LEU A 44 1.07 9.84 5.25
CA LEU A 44 2.37 9.28 4.88
C LEU A 44 3.36 10.40 4.52
N PRO A 45 3.42 10.98 3.29
CA PRO A 45 4.41 12.00 2.98
C PRO A 45 4.34 13.22 3.89
N ASP A 46 3.15 13.81 4.04
CA ASP A 46 2.98 15.05 4.80
C ASP A 46 3.30 14.86 6.28
N PHE A 47 2.88 13.71 6.85
CA PHE A 47 3.22 13.32 8.22
C PHE A 47 4.73 13.16 8.42
N LEU A 48 5.42 12.47 7.50
CA LEU A 48 6.86 12.24 7.59
C LEU A 48 7.65 13.54 7.42
N ILE A 49 7.21 14.44 6.54
CA ILE A 49 7.77 15.80 6.41
C ILE A 49 7.58 16.59 7.70
N ASP A 50 6.40 16.52 8.35
CA ASP A 50 6.18 17.16 9.64
C ASP A 50 7.14 16.65 10.72
N GLN A 51 7.31 15.32 10.81
CA GLN A 51 8.24 14.70 11.76
C GLN A 51 9.70 15.14 11.50
N ALA A 52 10.09 15.26 10.24
CA ALA A 52 11.42 15.73 9.86
C ALA A 52 11.63 17.23 10.17
N ASN A 53 10.60 18.04 9.98
CA ASN A 53 10.63 19.46 10.33
C ASN A 53 10.78 19.66 11.85
N ARG A 54 10.10 18.86 12.67
CA ARG A 54 10.25 18.86 14.14
C ARG A 54 11.68 18.58 14.59
N GLN A 55 12.42 17.80 13.82
CA GLN A 55 13.83 17.45 14.09
C GLN A 55 14.84 18.40 13.40
N GLY A 56 14.37 19.39 12.64
CA GLY A 56 15.23 20.31 11.90
C GLY A 56 15.96 19.67 10.71
N ILE A 57 15.49 18.50 10.24
CA ILE A 57 16.15 17.72 9.19
C ILE A 57 15.81 18.26 7.79
N PHE A 58 14.52 18.52 7.51
CA PHE A 58 14.08 18.94 6.17
C PHE A 58 13.89 20.45 6.04
N ASN A 59 13.22 21.06 7.02
CA ASN A 59 12.96 22.49 7.09
C ASN A 59 12.20 23.01 5.84
N GLY A 60 11.09 22.36 5.49
CA GLY A 60 10.30 22.72 4.32
C GLY A 60 8.83 22.36 4.46
N ARG A 61 7.95 23.16 3.85
CA ARG A 61 6.50 22.96 3.87
C ARG A 61 5.96 22.61 2.48
N VAL A 62 4.73 22.12 2.47
CA VAL A 62 4.04 21.60 1.30
C VAL A 62 2.96 22.57 0.84
N VAL A 63 2.97 22.94 -0.44
CA VAL A 63 1.87 23.58 -1.16
C VAL A 63 1.06 22.51 -1.84
N VAL A 64 -0.22 22.40 -1.53
CA VAL A 64 -1.11 21.38 -2.07
C VAL A 64 -1.94 21.94 -3.20
N VAL A 65 -2.03 21.21 -4.31
CA VAL A 65 -2.92 21.51 -5.44
C VAL A 65 -4.10 20.56 -5.41
N LYS A 66 -5.30 21.11 -5.20
CA LYS A 66 -6.57 20.42 -5.29
C LYS A 66 -7.07 20.49 -6.73
N SER A 67 -7.08 19.36 -7.42
CA SER A 67 -7.43 19.27 -8.85
C SER A 67 -8.93 19.04 -9.12
N THR A 68 -9.71 18.59 -8.12
CA THR A 68 -11.11 18.21 -8.27
C THR A 68 -12.04 19.16 -7.49
N ASP A 69 -13.30 19.26 -7.92
CA ASP A 69 -14.32 20.03 -7.18
C ASP A 69 -14.82 19.28 -5.92
N GLY A 70 -14.59 17.96 -5.84
CA GLY A 70 -14.95 17.14 -4.68
C GLY A 70 -14.06 17.40 -3.46
N GLY A 71 -14.58 17.15 -2.25
CA GLY A 71 -13.89 17.37 -0.97
C GLY A 71 -13.87 18.83 -0.52
N ASP A 72 -13.76 19.02 0.79
CA ASP A 72 -13.87 20.33 1.42
C ASP A 72 -12.50 21.04 1.51
N ALA A 73 -12.16 21.86 0.51
CA ALA A 73 -10.99 22.75 0.60
C ALA A 73 -11.14 23.79 1.72
N ALA A 74 -12.38 24.14 2.08
CA ALA A 74 -12.65 25.11 3.13
C ALA A 74 -12.27 24.57 4.52
N ALA A 75 -12.32 23.25 4.75
CA ALA A 75 -11.83 22.66 6.01
C ALA A 75 -10.35 22.97 6.25
N PHE A 76 -9.51 22.88 5.22
CA PHE A 76 -8.09 23.23 5.32
C PHE A 76 -7.91 24.70 5.73
N ALA A 77 -8.66 25.62 5.10
CA ALA A 77 -8.58 27.05 5.42
C ALA A 77 -9.10 27.34 6.84
N ARG A 78 -10.20 26.70 7.28
CA ARG A 78 -10.74 26.86 8.65
C ARG A 78 -9.76 26.43 9.73
N GLN A 79 -8.91 25.45 9.43
CA GLN A 79 -7.94 24.87 10.35
C GLN A 79 -6.50 25.38 10.15
N ASP A 80 -6.29 26.48 9.43
CA ASP A 80 -4.95 27.00 9.09
C ASP A 80 -4.05 25.95 8.44
N ASN A 81 -4.62 25.01 7.68
CA ASN A 81 -4.02 23.83 7.07
C ASN A 81 -3.44 22.79 8.06
N LEU A 82 -3.81 22.89 9.34
CA LEU A 82 -3.47 21.89 10.36
C LEU A 82 -4.44 20.71 10.32
N TYR A 83 -3.95 19.55 10.71
CA TYR A 83 -4.76 18.36 10.88
C TYR A 83 -4.06 17.39 11.83
N THR A 84 -4.85 16.53 12.49
CA THR A 84 -4.32 15.53 13.41
C THR A 84 -4.17 14.20 12.71
N VAL A 85 -3.01 13.56 12.85
CA VAL A 85 -2.79 12.16 12.52
C VAL A 85 -2.80 11.35 13.80
N CYS A 86 -3.81 10.49 13.96
CA CYS A 86 -3.91 9.54 15.04
C CYS A 86 -3.22 8.23 14.63
N VAL A 87 -2.00 8.02 15.09
CA VAL A 87 -1.20 6.82 14.79
C VAL A 87 -1.56 5.73 15.80
N ARG A 88 -1.99 4.57 15.30
CA ARG A 88 -2.37 3.42 16.11
C ARG A 88 -1.81 2.14 15.53
N GLY A 89 -1.35 1.22 16.39
CA GLY A 89 -0.88 -0.08 15.91
C GLY A 89 -0.02 -0.82 16.91
N ILE A 90 0.69 -1.81 16.41
CA ILE A 90 1.70 -2.58 17.12
C ILE A 90 3.05 -2.37 16.42
N GLU A 91 4.09 -2.10 17.17
CA GLU A 91 5.47 -2.01 16.70
C GLU A 91 6.37 -2.73 17.70
N ASP A 92 7.18 -3.67 17.22
CA ASP A 92 8.02 -4.54 18.06
C ASP A 92 7.20 -5.19 19.21
N GLU A 93 6.02 -5.73 18.86
CA GLU A 93 5.06 -6.36 19.78
C GLU A 93 4.46 -5.42 20.85
N GLN A 94 4.74 -4.12 20.81
CA GLN A 94 4.23 -3.13 21.75
C GLN A 94 3.13 -2.26 21.12
N PRO A 95 2.06 -1.92 21.86
CA PRO A 95 1.03 -1.02 21.36
C PRO A 95 1.56 0.41 21.22
N VAL A 96 1.27 1.03 20.08
CA VAL A 96 1.59 2.43 19.79
C VAL A 96 0.30 3.24 19.64
N SER A 97 0.24 4.36 20.36
CA SER A 97 -0.87 5.32 20.31
C SER A 97 -0.29 6.74 20.41
N ARG A 98 -0.35 7.51 19.32
CA ARG A 98 0.14 8.88 19.24
C ARG A 98 -0.88 9.74 18.49
N ASP A 99 -1.08 10.97 18.96
CA ASP A 99 -1.93 11.96 18.31
C ASP A 99 -1.08 13.20 17.99
N VAL A 100 -0.81 13.39 16.71
CA VAL A 100 0.16 14.39 16.22
C VAL A 100 -0.56 15.43 15.37
N VAL A 101 -0.52 16.69 15.78
CA VAL A 101 -0.99 17.81 14.96
C VAL A 101 0.09 18.16 13.95
N CYS A 102 -0.16 17.88 12.67
CA CYS A 102 0.75 18.16 11.57
C CYS A 102 0.63 19.60 11.08
N ALA A 103 1.78 20.25 10.86
CA ALA A 103 1.92 21.61 10.33
C ALA A 103 2.74 21.66 9.02
N SER A 104 2.91 20.51 8.37
CA SER A 104 3.66 20.41 7.11
C SER A 104 3.01 21.17 5.95
N LEU A 105 1.68 21.31 5.93
CA LEU A 105 0.98 22.03 4.86
C LEU A 105 1.02 23.53 5.09
N SER A 106 1.45 24.28 4.08
CA SER A 106 1.45 25.77 4.11
C SER A 106 0.13 26.33 3.63
N ARG A 107 -0.32 25.87 2.47
CA ARG A 107 -1.55 26.30 1.81
C ARG A 107 -2.10 25.24 0.87
N VAL A 108 -3.40 25.29 0.63
CA VAL A 108 -4.10 24.43 -0.34
C VAL A 108 -4.68 25.33 -1.43
N LEU A 109 -4.23 25.15 -2.67
CA LEU A 109 -4.64 25.90 -3.83
C LEU A 109 -5.65 25.10 -4.67
N SER A 110 -6.76 25.74 -5.07
CA SER A 110 -7.66 25.16 -6.06
C SER A 110 -7.07 25.34 -7.45
N ALA A 111 -6.80 24.26 -8.17
CA ALA A 111 -6.33 24.36 -9.55
C ALA A 111 -7.30 25.16 -10.43
N LYS A 112 -8.61 25.03 -10.22
CA LYS A 112 -9.65 25.69 -11.01
C LYS A 112 -9.67 27.22 -10.87
N SER A 113 -9.42 27.75 -9.67
CA SER A 113 -9.55 29.20 -9.39
C SER A 113 -8.22 29.90 -9.08
N GLN A 114 -7.15 29.12 -8.79
CA GLN A 114 -5.86 29.63 -8.35
C GLN A 114 -4.70 29.05 -9.18
N TRP A 115 -4.94 28.79 -10.45
CA TRP A 115 -3.89 28.20 -11.30
C TRP A 115 -2.68 29.10 -11.47
N ALA A 116 -2.90 30.43 -11.50
CA ALA A 116 -1.81 31.40 -11.55
C ALA A 116 -0.89 31.29 -10.34
N ASP A 117 -1.45 31.11 -9.13
CA ASP A 117 -0.67 30.95 -7.88
C ASP A 117 0.17 29.65 -7.92
N VAL A 118 -0.36 28.59 -8.56
CA VAL A 118 0.38 27.32 -8.76
C VAL A 118 1.57 27.54 -9.69
N LEU A 119 1.40 28.26 -10.79
CA LEU A 119 2.48 28.57 -11.73
C LEU A 119 3.50 29.55 -11.15
N GLU A 120 3.06 30.52 -10.32
CA GLU A 120 3.95 31.39 -9.55
C GLU A 120 4.84 30.57 -8.62
N PHE A 121 4.27 29.59 -7.92
CA PHE A 121 5.07 28.72 -7.05
C PHE A 121 6.01 27.80 -7.85
N ALA A 122 5.65 27.40 -9.08
CA ALA A 122 6.56 26.67 -9.98
C ALA A 122 7.84 27.47 -10.27
N ALA A 123 7.75 28.79 -10.35
CA ALA A 123 8.87 29.71 -10.53
C ALA A 123 9.65 30.02 -9.23
N SER A 124 9.25 29.47 -8.08
CA SER A 124 9.96 29.67 -6.82
C SER A 124 11.30 28.93 -6.81
N PRO A 125 12.41 29.60 -6.40
CA PRO A 125 13.71 28.96 -6.27
C PRO A 125 13.75 27.93 -5.13
N THR A 126 12.81 27.96 -4.18
CA THR A 126 12.74 27.05 -3.04
C THR A 126 12.08 25.72 -3.38
N LEU A 127 11.26 25.66 -4.43
CA LEU A 127 10.61 24.41 -4.87
C LEU A 127 11.66 23.39 -5.35
N GLN A 128 11.62 22.20 -4.77
CA GLN A 128 12.56 21.10 -5.05
C GLN A 128 11.89 19.78 -5.39
N ILE A 129 10.70 19.53 -4.85
CA ILE A 129 10.03 18.25 -4.89
C ILE A 129 8.60 18.41 -5.40
N VAL A 130 8.16 17.47 -6.24
CA VAL A 130 6.75 17.29 -6.60
C VAL A 130 6.29 15.94 -6.09
N LEU A 131 5.17 15.91 -5.39
CA LEU A 131 4.49 14.69 -4.95
C LEU A 131 3.13 14.57 -5.64
N SER A 132 2.65 13.35 -5.87
CA SER A 132 1.30 13.12 -6.36
C SER A 132 0.67 11.86 -5.77
N ASN A 133 -0.65 11.90 -5.62
CA ASN A 133 -1.52 10.74 -5.42
C ASN A 133 -2.90 11.08 -5.98
N THR A 134 -3.08 10.81 -7.27
CA THR A 134 -4.24 11.25 -8.06
C THR A 134 -5.22 10.12 -8.36
N THR A 135 -5.04 8.94 -7.84
CA THR A 135 -5.72 7.66 -8.11
C THR A 135 -5.02 6.81 -9.18
N GLU A 136 -5.42 5.53 -9.29
CA GLU A 136 -4.84 4.60 -10.30
C GLU A 136 -5.13 5.03 -11.75
N VAL A 137 -6.16 5.86 -11.96
CA VAL A 137 -6.52 6.41 -13.28
C VAL A 137 -5.99 7.82 -13.52
N GLY A 138 -5.24 8.39 -12.58
CA GLY A 138 -4.71 9.75 -12.70
C GLY A 138 -3.45 9.87 -13.56
N ILE A 139 -2.65 8.80 -13.67
CA ILE A 139 -1.46 8.75 -14.55
C ILE A 139 -1.87 8.08 -15.87
N VAL A 140 -2.58 8.82 -16.69
CA VAL A 140 -3.05 8.40 -18.02
C VAL A 140 -2.80 9.51 -19.01
N LEU A 141 -2.38 9.14 -20.24
CA LEU A 141 -2.27 10.08 -21.35
C LEU A 141 -3.67 10.54 -21.76
N ASP A 142 -3.85 11.83 -21.84
CA ASP A 142 -5.00 12.48 -22.42
C ASP A 142 -4.52 13.32 -23.62
N GLU A 143 -4.59 12.76 -24.81
CA GLU A 143 -4.17 13.40 -26.05
C GLU A 143 -4.95 14.68 -26.37
N THR A 144 -6.11 14.87 -25.75
CA THR A 144 -6.98 16.03 -25.96
C THR A 144 -6.78 17.12 -24.89
N ASP A 145 -5.83 16.92 -23.95
CA ASP A 145 -5.47 17.92 -22.95
C ASP A 145 -4.64 19.04 -23.59
N ASP A 146 -4.77 20.25 -23.09
CA ASP A 146 -3.99 21.41 -23.51
C ASP A 146 -3.11 21.87 -22.34
N VAL A 147 -1.81 21.73 -22.50
CA VAL A 147 -0.81 22.13 -21.50
C VAL A 147 -0.84 23.64 -21.19
N ARG A 148 -1.37 24.46 -22.12
CA ARG A 148 -1.51 25.90 -21.98
C ARG A 148 -2.87 26.34 -21.43
N ALA A 149 -3.78 25.39 -21.21
CA ALA A 149 -5.05 25.66 -20.54
C ALA A 149 -4.85 26.14 -19.09
N THR A 150 -5.83 26.82 -18.53
CA THR A 150 -5.77 27.42 -17.19
C THR A 150 -6.92 26.91 -16.31
N PRO A 151 -6.82 25.73 -15.68
CA PRO A 151 -5.70 24.76 -15.73
C PRO A 151 -5.84 23.75 -16.87
N PRO A 152 -4.78 22.97 -17.20
CA PRO A 152 -4.88 21.73 -17.94
C PRO A 152 -5.82 20.74 -17.25
N ARG A 153 -6.43 19.83 -18.02
CA ARG A 153 -7.46 18.92 -17.50
C ARG A 153 -6.86 17.77 -16.70
N SER A 154 -5.90 17.07 -17.27
CA SER A 154 -5.26 15.90 -16.66
C SER A 154 -4.20 16.28 -15.61
N PHE A 155 -3.82 15.34 -14.75
CA PHE A 155 -2.68 15.54 -13.84
C PHE A 155 -1.36 15.65 -14.62
N PRO A 156 -1.03 14.75 -15.60
CA PRO A 156 0.18 14.91 -16.37
C PRO A 156 0.25 16.25 -17.12
N GLY A 157 -0.86 16.75 -17.68
CA GLY A 157 -0.93 18.07 -18.32
C GLY A 157 -0.64 19.21 -17.33
N LYS A 158 -1.22 19.18 -16.13
CA LYS A 158 -0.93 20.14 -15.06
C LYS A 158 0.53 20.13 -14.66
N LEU A 159 1.11 18.94 -14.49
CA LEU A 159 2.52 18.79 -14.13
C LEU A 159 3.42 19.31 -15.25
N LEU A 160 3.11 19.02 -16.51
CA LEU A 160 3.87 19.53 -17.64
C LEU A 160 3.82 21.06 -17.71
N ALA A 161 2.65 21.68 -17.47
CA ALA A 161 2.52 23.14 -17.40
C ALA A 161 3.37 23.76 -16.27
N VAL A 162 3.43 23.11 -15.10
CA VAL A 162 4.33 23.51 -13.99
C VAL A 162 5.79 23.42 -14.40
N LEU A 163 6.20 22.34 -15.10
CA LEU A 163 7.57 22.16 -15.56
C LEU A 163 7.94 23.18 -16.65
N LEU A 164 7.01 23.50 -17.56
CA LEU A 164 7.20 24.52 -18.60
C LEU A 164 7.37 25.92 -17.97
N ALA A 165 6.48 26.30 -17.05
CA ALA A 165 6.60 27.58 -16.34
C ALA A 165 7.93 27.71 -15.58
N ARG A 166 8.39 26.61 -14.97
CA ARG A 166 9.68 26.56 -14.30
C ARG A 166 10.86 26.69 -15.27
N TYR A 167 10.81 25.98 -16.41
CA TYR A 167 11.82 26.10 -17.48
C TYR A 167 11.95 27.55 -17.95
N GLU A 168 10.83 28.20 -18.24
CA GLU A 168 10.78 29.60 -18.68
C GLU A 168 11.34 30.55 -17.62
N ALA A 169 10.91 30.40 -16.34
CA ALA A 169 11.34 31.26 -15.23
C ALA A 169 12.85 31.20 -14.97
N PHE A 170 13.48 30.06 -15.19
CA PHE A 170 14.91 29.86 -14.95
C PHE A 170 15.73 29.69 -16.21
N ALA A 171 15.19 30.03 -17.39
CA ALA A 171 15.85 29.93 -18.69
C ALA A 171 16.54 28.56 -18.93
N GLY A 172 15.90 27.49 -18.51
CA GLY A 172 16.39 26.13 -18.69
C GLY A 172 17.60 25.74 -17.83
N ALA A 173 17.87 26.43 -16.73
CA ALA A 173 18.97 26.09 -15.83
C ALA A 173 18.86 24.67 -15.30
N ALA A 174 19.89 23.85 -15.48
CA ALA A 174 19.88 22.43 -15.16
C ALA A 174 19.73 22.14 -13.65
N ASP A 175 20.25 23.04 -12.78
CA ASP A 175 20.15 22.94 -11.32
C ASP A 175 18.75 23.29 -10.79
N LYS A 176 17.85 23.75 -11.65
CA LYS A 176 16.46 24.08 -11.32
C LYS A 176 15.45 22.98 -11.64
N GLY A 177 15.91 21.83 -12.13
CA GLY A 177 15.05 20.66 -12.30
C GLY A 177 14.54 20.11 -10.94
N LEU A 178 13.43 19.39 -10.99
CA LEU A 178 12.72 18.88 -9.81
C LEU A 178 12.91 17.37 -9.62
N VAL A 179 12.75 16.91 -8.38
CA VAL A 179 12.54 15.51 -8.03
C VAL A 179 11.03 15.26 -7.94
N ILE A 180 10.51 14.36 -8.75
CA ILE A 180 9.08 14.08 -8.91
C ILE A 180 8.83 12.66 -8.42
N VAL A 181 8.01 12.51 -7.39
CA VAL A 181 7.73 11.23 -6.74
C VAL A 181 6.22 10.97 -6.74
N PRO A 182 5.70 10.28 -7.77
CA PRO A 182 4.32 9.80 -7.76
C PRO A 182 4.16 8.70 -6.70
N THR A 183 3.03 8.67 -6.00
CA THR A 183 2.70 7.65 -4.98
C THR A 183 1.47 6.83 -5.35
N GLU A 184 1.02 6.91 -6.58
CA GLU A 184 -0.08 6.13 -7.13
C GLU A 184 0.24 4.64 -7.14
N LEU A 185 -0.76 3.80 -6.82
CA LEU A 185 -0.62 2.33 -6.76
C LEU A 185 -0.62 1.72 -8.17
N ILE A 186 0.33 2.15 -8.99
CA ILE A 186 0.52 1.69 -10.37
C ILE A 186 1.94 1.11 -10.48
N PRO A 187 2.12 -0.06 -11.09
CA PRO A 187 3.46 -0.57 -11.38
C PRO A 187 4.27 0.45 -12.19
N ASP A 188 5.51 0.68 -11.76
CA ASP A 188 6.46 1.60 -12.39
C ASP A 188 5.86 2.99 -12.70
N ASN A 189 5.17 3.53 -11.68
CA ASN A 189 4.40 4.78 -11.74
C ASN A 189 5.22 5.96 -12.27
N GLY A 190 6.48 6.10 -11.85
CA GLY A 190 7.38 7.15 -12.33
C GLY A 190 7.77 6.99 -13.79
N THR A 191 8.11 5.76 -14.21
CA THR A 191 8.45 5.46 -15.62
C THR A 191 7.25 5.76 -16.53
N LYS A 192 6.04 5.36 -16.12
CA LYS A 192 4.81 5.66 -16.85
C LYS A 192 4.55 7.15 -16.94
N LEU A 193 4.66 7.87 -15.81
CA LEU A 193 4.47 9.33 -15.77
C LEU A 193 5.47 10.05 -16.68
N ARG A 194 6.75 9.68 -16.62
CA ARG A 194 7.81 10.24 -17.47
C ARG A 194 7.50 10.05 -18.97
N GLY A 195 7.05 8.86 -19.36
CA GLY A 195 6.66 8.58 -20.75
C GLY A 195 5.53 9.49 -21.22
N ILE A 196 4.48 9.67 -20.40
CA ILE A 196 3.35 10.56 -20.72
C ILE A 196 3.78 12.02 -20.80
N LEU A 197 4.61 12.51 -19.87
CA LEU A 197 5.13 13.88 -19.89
C LEU A 197 5.93 14.17 -21.16
N ARG A 198 6.76 13.21 -21.58
CA ARG A 198 7.53 13.30 -22.82
C ARG A 198 6.61 13.38 -24.04
N GLU A 199 5.64 12.49 -24.15
CA GLU A 199 4.72 12.44 -25.30
C GLU A 199 3.87 13.72 -25.42
N LEU A 200 3.35 14.24 -24.30
CA LEU A 200 2.66 15.52 -24.26
C LEU A 200 3.60 16.69 -24.64
N ALA A 201 4.83 16.68 -24.17
CA ALA A 201 5.80 17.73 -24.49
C ALA A 201 6.20 17.71 -25.97
N GLU A 202 6.46 16.55 -26.56
CA GLU A 202 6.79 16.40 -28.00
C GLU A 202 5.64 16.89 -28.89
N SER A 203 4.38 16.67 -28.48
CA SER A 203 3.21 17.09 -29.27
C SER A 203 2.85 18.56 -29.11
N GLN A 204 3.01 19.16 -27.92
CA GLN A 204 2.45 20.47 -27.59
C GLN A 204 3.50 21.57 -27.34
N VAL A 205 4.73 21.20 -27.00
CA VAL A 205 5.84 22.11 -26.75
C VAL A 205 7.10 21.62 -27.46
N PRO A 206 7.13 21.67 -28.81
CA PRO A 206 8.23 21.12 -29.58
C PRO A 206 9.49 22.02 -29.58
N ASP A 207 9.88 22.45 -28.36
CA ASP A 207 11.11 23.19 -28.09
C ASP A 207 12.19 22.19 -27.66
N VAL A 208 13.25 22.07 -28.47
CA VAL A 208 14.35 21.13 -28.24
C VAL A 208 15.06 21.42 -26.91
N GLY A 209 15.16 22.69 -26.51
CA GLY A 209 15.75 23.09 -25.24
C GLY A 209 14.91 22.60 -24.04
N PHE A 210 13.59 22.78 -24.14
CA PHE A 210 12.66 22.30 -23.12
C PHE A 210 12.65 20.77 -23.02
N LEU A 211 12.56 20.07 -24.15
CA LEU A 211 12.58 18.61 -24.19
C LEU A 211 13.87 18.05 -23.56
N ASN A 212 15.01 18.64 -23.90
CA ASN A 212 16.28 18.25 -23.30
C ASN A 212 16.33 18.54 -21.78
N TRP A 213 15.82 19.68 -21.34
CA TRP A 213 15.73 20.03 -19.91
C TRP A 213 14.76 19.12 -19.17
N LEU A 214 13.60 18.81 -19.76
CA LEU A 214 12.60 17.90 -19.20
C LEU A 214 13.22 16.54 -18.86
N GLU A 215 13.99 15.98 -19.81
CA GLU A 215 14.59 14.65 -19.69
C GLU A 215 15.83 14.62 -18.76
N ASN A 216 16.67 15.65 -18.76
CA ASN A 216 17.97 15.60 -18.11
C ASN A 216 18.06 16.41 -16.80
N ALA A 217 17.24 17.46 -16.66
CA ALA A 217 17.25 18.28 -15.45
C ALA A 217 16.31 17.76 -14.35
N ASN A 218 15.26 17.02 -14.72
CA ASN A 218 14.29 16.48 -13.76
C ASN A 218 14.55 14.99 -13.49
N THR A 219 14.10 14.53 -12.31
CA THR A 219 14.14 13.11 -11.95
C THR A 219 12.74 12.66 -11.57
N VAL A 220 12.14 11.78 -12.38
CA VAL A 220 10.84 11.16 -12.10
C VAL A 220 11.11 9.77 -11.53
N CYS A 221 10.81 9.59 -10.26
CA CYS A 221 11.14 8.39 -9.51
C CYS A 221 10.01 7.36 -9.58
N ASN A 222 10.32 6.09 -9.76
CA ASN A 222 9.38 5.04 -9.37
C ASN A 222 9.28 5.00 -7.84
N SER A 223 8.09 4.74 -7.32
CA SER A 223 7.90 4.60 -5.88
C SER A 223 6.92 3.50 -5.52
N LEU A 224 7.07 2.99 -4.31
CA LEU A 224 6.16 2.06 -3.66
C LEU A 224 5.80 2.62 -2.30
N VAL A 225 4.51 2.78 -2.04
CA VAL A 225 3.98 3.17 -0.72
C VAL A 225 3.21 2.01 -0.10
N ASP A 226 3.32 1.88 1.21
CA ASP A 226 2.55 0.93 2.01
C ASP A 226 2.33 1.48 3.41
N ARG A 227 1.15 1.98 3.66
CA ARG A 227 0.62 2.39 4.96
C ARG A 227 -0.90 2.34 4.90
N ILE A 228 -1.54 1.75 5.90
CA ILE A 228 -2.99 1.79 6.02
C ILE A 228 -3.38 3.13 6.63
N VAL A 229 -4.09 3.94 5.86
CA VAL A 229 -4.61 5.25 6.27
C VAL A 229 -6.11 5.27 5.98
N PRO A 230 -6.96 4.80 6.92
CA PRO A 230 -8.41 4.72 6.70
C PRO A 230 -9.09 6.09 6.55
N GLY A 231 -8.40 7.15 6.96
CA GLY A 231 -8.95 8.49 7.00
C GLY A 231 -9.74 8.75 8.28
N LYS A 232 -10.86 9.45 8.17
CA LYS A 232 -11.71 9.81 9.32
C LYS A 232 -12.42 8.57 9.85
N PRO A 233 -12.43 8.33 11.20
CA PRO A 233 -13.17 7.22 11.79
C PRO A 233 -14.69 7.45 11.71
N ASP A 234 -15.47 6.45 12.12
CA ASP A 234 -16.92 6.60 12.24
C ASP A 234 -17.34 7.72 13.23
N ALA A 235 -18.60 8.11 13.20
CA ALA A 235 -19.09 9.26 13.96
C ALA A 235 -18.92 9.09 15.49
N ALA A 236 -19.06 7.87 16.02
CA ALA A 236 -18.94 7.62 17.44
C ALA A 236 -17.47 7.67 17.89
N ALA A 237 -16.58 7.02 17.17
CA ALA A 237 -15.14 7.06 17.39
C ALA A 237 -14.57 8.47 17.19
N HIS A 238 -15.06 9.21 16.18
CA HIS A 238 -14.67 10.60 15.97
C HIS A 238 -15.08 11.51 17.15
N ALA A 239 -16.31 11.35 17.67
CA ALA A 239 -16.77 12.12 18.82
C ALA A 239 -15.94 11.83 20.09
N ALA A 240 -15.58 10.58 20.32
CA ALA A 240 -14.71 10.19 21.44
C ALA A 240 -13.32 10.81 21.31
N LEU A 241 -12.70 10.71 20.15
CA LEU A 241 -11.39 11.34 19.86
C LEU A 241 -11.44 12.86 20.01
N THR A 242 -12.51 13.51 19.55
CA THR A 242 -12.69 14.96 19.72
C THR A 242 -12.66 15.38 21.19
N GLN A 243 -13.25 14.57 22.08
CA GLN A 243 -13.19 14.83 23.53
C GLN A 243 -11.77 14.63 24.10
N GLU A 244 -11.07 13.58 23.68
CA GLU A 244 -9.69 13.31 24.11
C GLU A 244 -8.70 14.38 23.63
N LEU A 245 -8.85 14.80 22.35
CA LEU A 245 -8.01 15.82 21.73
C LEU A 245 -8.26 17.23 22.30
N GLY A 246 -9.49 17.51 22.78
CA GLY A 246 -9.90 18.82 23.32
C GLY A 246 -10.28 19.86 22.27
N TYR A 247 -10.32 19.50 20.99
CA TYR A 247 -10.71 20.35 19.86
C TYR A 247 -11.41 19.54 18.76
N GLU A 248 -12.13 20.21 17.88
CA GLU A 248 -12.70 19.61 16.66
C GLU A 248 -11.68 19.63 15.52
N ASP A 249 -11.57 18.52 14.80
CA ASP A 249 -10.72 18.38 13.63
C ASP A 249 -11.50 17.70 12.47
N GLU A 250 -11.86 18.52 11.48
CA GLU A 250 -12.60 18.05 10.30
C GLU A 250 -11.73 17.18 9.37
N LEU A 251 -10.41 17.35 9.46
CA LEU A 251 -9.38 16.69 8.64
C LEU A 251 -8.70 15.53 9.37
N LEU A 252 -9.13 15.19 10.58
CA LEU A 252 -8.57 14.11 11.39
C LEU A 252 -8.38 12.86 10.54
N THR A 253 -7.21 12.26 10.67
CA THR A 253 -6.78 11.13 9.84
C THR A 253 -6.24 10.02 10.73
N MET A 254 -6.87 8.86 10.70
CA MET A 254 -6.34 7.63 11.31
C MET A 254 -5.22 7.07 10.46
N SER A 255 -4.19 6.52 11.09
CA SER A 255 -3.08 5.86 10.39
C SER A 255 -2.52 4.71 11.22
N GLU A 256 -2.07 3.64 10.56
CA GLU A 256 -1.28 2.63 11.25
C GLU A 256 0.14 3.16 11.58
N VAL A 257 0.82 2.50 12.53
CA VAL A 257 2.20 2.83 12.88
C VAL A 257 3.18 2.49 11.76
N TYR A 258 3.00 1.34 11.11
CA TYR A 258 3.85 0.93 9.99
C TYR A 258 3.82 1.94 8.84
N ALA A 259 4.96 2.21 8.26
CA ALA A 259 5.10 3.00 7.05
C ALA A 259 6.22 2.46 6.18
N LEU A 260 5.95 2.35 4.88
CA LEU A 260 6.95 2.09 3.85
C LEU A 260 6.75 3.10 2.72
N TRP A 261 7.82 3.79 2.38
CA TRP A 261 7.92 4.63 1.21
C TRP A 261 9.26 4.37 0.53
N ALA A 262 9.28 3.39 -0.37
CA ALA A 262 10.46 3.05 -1.17
C ALA A 262 10.45 3.87 -2.46
N ILE A 263 11.54 4.56 -2.74
CA ILE A 263 11.71 5.52 -3.83
C ILE A 263 12.97 5.14 -4.61
N GLU A 264 12.80 4.93 -5.91
CA GLU A 264 13.90 4.64 -6.81
C GLU A 264 14.67 5.93 -7.13
N GLY A 265 15.92 5.99 -6.72
CA GLY A 265 16.74 7.17 -6.94
C GLY A 265 18.16 7.04 -6.38
N GLY A 266 19.05 7.87 -6.94
CA GLY A 266 20.43 8.00 -6.48
C GLY A 266 20.62 9.21 -5.55
N GLU A 267 21.88 9.67 -5.46
CA GLU A 267 22.32 10.73 -4.55
C GLU A 267 21.50 12.02 -4.66
N ARG A 268 21.18 12.47 -5.87
CA ARG A 268 20.35 13.68 -6.09
C ARG A 268 18.98 13.56 -5.41
N VAL A 269 18.35 12.39 -5.51
CA VAL A 269 17.05 12.12 -4.89
C VAL A 269 17.20 12.10 -3.38
N GLN A 270 18.23 11.44 -2.84
CA GLN A 270 18.54 11.42 -1.40
C GLN A 270 18.76 12.83 -0.84
N GLN A 271 19.48 13.69 -1.55
CA GLN A 271 19.70 15.09 -1.16
C GLN A 271 18.40 15.91 -1.16
N ALA A 272 17.56 15.76 -2.18
CA ALA A 272 16.27 16.43 -2.23
C ALA A 272 15.32 15.94 -1.14
N LEU A 273 15.26 14.62 -0.93
CA LEU A 273 14.45 13.95 0.11
C LEU A 273 15.23 13.85 1.44
N SER A 274 15.88 14.93 1.85
CA SER A 274 16.71 14.96 3.08
C SER A 274 15.97 14.56 4.36
N PHE A 275 14.64 14.44 4.32
CA PHE A 275 13.81 13.90 5.40
C PHE A 275 13.88 12.36 5.53
N GLN A 276 14.53 11.65 4.62
CA GLN A 276 14.66 10.18 4.68
C GLN A 276 15.06 9.65 6.07
N PRO A 277 16.01 10.23 6.81
CA PRO A 277 16.46 9.67 8.10
C PRO A 277 15.41 9.69 9.21
N VAL A 278 14.29 10.39 9.03
CA VAL A 278 13.27 10.55 10.09
C VAL A 278 12.53 9.26 10.40
N HIS A 279 12.48 8.33 9.44
CA HIS A 279 11.77 7.06 9.59
C HIS A 279 12.44 5.94 8.80
N PRO A 280 12.68 4.76 9.40
CA PRO A 280 13.36 3.65 8.73
C PRO A 280 12.59 3.07 7.53
N GLY A 281 11.30 3.35 7.42
CA GLY A 281 10.48 2.97 6.27
C GLY A 281 10.60 3.90 5.05
N ILE A 282 11.34 5.01 5.14
CA ILE A 282 11.68 5.84 3.97
C ILE A 282 12.97 5.31 3.38
N ILE A 283 12.88 4.73 2.19
CA ILE A 283 14.00 4.07 1.52
C ILE A 283 14.22 4.75 0.18
N VAL A 284 15.43 5.26 -0.04
CA VAL A 284 15.85 5.83 -1.33
C VAL A 284 17.04 5.04 -1.83
N GLN A 285 16.83 4.24 -2.88
CA GLN A 285 17.83 3.35 -3.47
C GLN A 285 17.69 3.31 -4.99
N PRO A 286 18.77 3.00 -5.74
CA PRO A 286 18.70 2.87 -7.19
C PRO A 286 17.75 1.76 -7.68
N ASP A 287 17.46 0.77 -6.85
CA ASP A 287 16.55 -0.33 -7.13
C ASP A 287 15.68 -0.64 -5.90
N ILE A 288 14.37 -0.55 -6.05
CA ILE A 288 13.38 -0.81 -5.00
C ILE A 288 12.63 -2.12 -5.19
N ASN A 289 13.02 -2.96 -6.15
CA ASN A 289 12.30 -4.19 -6.49
C ASN A 289 12.26 -5.17 -5.32
N GLN A 290 13.31 -5.24 -4.48
CA GLN A 290 13.26 -6.06 -3.27
C GLN A 290 12.06 -5.72 -2.37
N PHE A 291 11.68 -4.44 -2.23
CA PHE A 291 10.54 -4.04 -1.40
C PHE A 291 9.21 -4.33 -2.08
N LYS A 292 9.17 -4.22 -3.43
CA LYS A 292 8.00 -4.65 -4.22
C LYS A 292 7.75 -6.15 -4.04
N GLU A 293 8.81 -6.97 -4.15
CA GLU A 293 8.72 -8.42 -3.96
C GLU A 293 8.37 -8.77 -2.52
N LEU A 294 9.00 -8.18 -1.51
CA LEU A 294 8.67 -8.43 -0.11
C LEU A 294 7.19 -8.12 0.17
N LYS A 295 6.68 -6.97 -0.28
CA LYS A 295 5.26 -6.63 -0.13
C LYS A 295 4.36 -7.63 -0.86
N LEU A 296 4.67 -7.95 -2.12
CA LEU A 296 3.86 -8.82 -2.95
C LEU A 296 3.82 -10.24 -2.40
N ARG A 297 4.96 -10.79 -1.96
CA ARG A 297 5.11 -12.18 -1.54
C ARG A 297 4.79 -12.37 -0.05
N LEU A 298 5.48 -11.65 0.83
CA LEU A 298 5.30 -11.88 2.27
C LEU A 298 3.98 -11.31 2.80
N LEU A 299 3.60 -10.09 2.43
CA LEU A 299 2.32 -9.54 2.89
C LEU A 299 1.15 -10.14 2.12
N ASN A 300 1.12 -9.92 0.79
CA ASN A 300 -0.04 -10.28 -0.01
C ASN A 300 -0.13 -11.78 -0.29
N GLY A 301 1.01 -12.47 -0.48
CA GLY A 301 1.06 -13.93 -0.66
C GLY A 301 0.58 -14.67 0.58
N THR A 302 1.05 -14.25 1.77
CA THR A 302 0.57 -14.80 3.06
C THR A 302 -0.93 -14.60 3.23
N HIS A 303 -1.45 -13.40 2.98
CA HIS A 303 -2.89 -13.15 2.99
C HIS A 303 -3.65 -14.12 2.07
N SER A 304 -3.14 -14.32 0.84
CA SER A 304 -3.81 -15.16 -0.15
C SER A 304 -3.80 -16.65 0.22
N LEU A 305 -2.75 -17.16 0.85
CA LEU A 305 -2.71 -18.56 1.29
C LEU A 305 -3.43 -18.81 2.62
N ALA A 306 -3.49 -17.79 3.49
CA ALA A 306 -4.10 -17.94 4.81
C ALA A 306 -5.63 -17.72 4.78
N CYS A 307 -6.16 -16.89 3.86
CA CYS A 307 -7.56 -16.46 3.94
C CYS A 307 -8.57 -17.62 3.86
N GLY A 308 -8.42 -18.55 2.92
CA GLY A 308 -9.30 -19.72 2.81
C GLY A 308 -9.20 -20.63 4.03
N LEU A 309 -7.99 -20.90 4.52
CA LEU A 309 -7.76 -21.72 5.71
C LEU A 309 -8.40 -21.10 6.95
N ALA A 310 -8.24 -19.79 7.16
CA ALA A 310 -8.80 -19.09 8.32
C ALA A 310 -10.34 -19.08 8.29
N VAL A 311 -10.95 -18.81 7.12
CA VAL A 311 -12.42 -18.87 6.96
C VAL A 311 -12.94 -20.30 7.27
N LEU A 312 -12.30 -21.33 6.71
CA LEU A 312 -12.68 -22.72 6.93
C LEU A 312 -12.44 -23.18 8.39
N ALA A 313 -11.45 -22.58 9.09
CA ALA A 313 -11.20 -22.82 10.50
C ALA A 313 -12.15 -22.04 11.43
N GLY A 314 -13.02 -21.17 10.90
CA GLY A 314 -14.00 -20.39 11.68
C GLY A 314 -13.44 -19.11 12.28
N VAL A 315 -12.29 -18.63 11.82
CA VAL A 315 -11.67 -17.38 12.29
C VAL A 315 -11.92 -16.26 11.27
N PRO A 316 -12.76 -15.25 11.58
CA PRO A 316 -13.27 -14.32 10.58
C PRO A 316 -12.31 -13.18 10.21
N THR A 317 -11.37 -12.82 11.11
CA THR A 317 -10.51 -11.64 10.93
C THR A 317 -9.03 -11.97 10.98
N VAL A 318 -8.22 -11.12 10.35
CA VAL A 318 -6.75 -11.24 10.37
C VAL A 318 -6.23 -11.14 11.81
N ARG A 319 -6.76 -10.21 12.60
CA ARG A 319 -6.40 -10.09 14.02
C ARG A 319 -6.76 -11.34 14.81
N GLY A 320 -7.97 -11.87 14.61
CA GLY A 320 -8.39 -13.12 15.28
C GLY A 320 -7.45 -14.29 14.98
N ALA A 321 -6.86 -14.36 13.77
CA ALA A 321 -5.86 -15.37 13.46
C ALA A 321 -4.53 -15.16 14.21
N MET A 322 -4.23 -13.95 14.66
CA MET A 322 -3.05 -13.68 15.51
C MET A 322 -3.29 -14.03 17.00
N GLU A 323 -4.55 -14.15 17.40
CA GLU A 323 -4.97 -14.59 18.72
C GLU A 323 -5.13 -16.13 18.80
N ASP A 324 -5.22 -16.81 17.64
CA ASP A 324 -5.25 -18.28 17.52
C ASP A 324 -3.83 -18.84 17.37
N GLU A 325 -3.39 -19.66 18.33
CA GLU A 325 -2.02 -20.20 18.36
C GLU A 325 -1.65 -20.99 17.09
N HIS A 326 -2.58 -21.76 16.55
CA HIS A 326 -2.34 -22.59 15.37
C HIS A 326 -2.24 -21.73 14.09
N LEU A 327 -3.16 -20.78 13.90
CA LEU A 327 -3.12 -19.88 12.74
C LEU A 327 -1.91 -18.95 12.79
N LEU A 328 -1.57 -18.37 13.94
CA LEU A 328 -0.36 -17.57 14.12
C LEU A 328 0.90 -18.37 13.74
N THR A 329 1.01 -19.61 14.25
CA THR A 329 2.14 -20.47 13.94
C THR A 329 2.19 -20.82 12.45
N TYR A 330 1.05 -21.14 11.84
CA TYR A 330 0.94 -21.39 10.41
C TYR A 330 1.39 -20.17 9.58
N ILE A 331 0.82 -19.01 9.86
CA ILE A 331 1.10 -17.77 9.13
C ILE A 331 2.58 -17.42 9.23
N ARG A 332 3.18 -17.53 10.40
CA ARG A 332 4.61 -17.28 10.62
C ARG A 332 5.50 -18.23 9.81
N HIS A 333 5.23 -19.53 9.84
CA HIS A 333 6.01 -20.51 9.08
C HIS A 333 5.78 -20.38 7.58
N LEU A 334 4.53 -20.20 7.14
CA LEU A 334 4.22 -19.93 5.74
C LEU A 334 5.06 -18.77 5.21
N MET A 335 5.09 -17.67 5.95
CA MET A 335 5.79 -16.44 5.54
C MET A 335 7.31 -16.62 5.55
N LEU A 336 7.87 -17.12 6.66
CA LEU A 336 9.33 -17.10 6.86
C LEU A 336 10.04 -18.36 6.41
N ALA A 337 9.36 -19.53 6.40
CA ALA A 337 9.98 -20.79 6.03
C ALA A 337 9.67 -21.24 4.59
N ASP A 338 8.50 -20.88 4.05
CA ASP A 338 8.11 -21.29 2.70
C ASP A 338 8.20 -20.11 1.70
N LEU A 339 7.54 -18.97 1.96
CA LEU A 339 7.49 -17.86 1.01
C LEU A 339 8.82 -17.10 0.91
N LEU A 340 9.40 -16.63 2.03
CA LEU A 340 10.64 -15.84 2.00
C LEU A 340 11.77 -16.51 1.21
N PRO A 341 12.12 -17.79 1.44
CA PRO A 341 13.17 -18.44 0.66
C PRO A 341 12.75 -18.77 -0.79
N GLY A 342 11.44 -18.73 -1.09
CA GLY A 342 10.87 -18.94 -2.42
C GLY A 342 10.84 -17.69 -3.29
N ILE A 343 11.09 -16.49 -2.77
CA ILE A 343 11.03 -15.26 -3.57
C ILE A 343 12.01 -15.32 -4.75
N PRO A 344 11.54 -15.15 -6.01
CA PRO A 344 12.38 -15.24 -7.21
C PRO A 344 13.14 -13.92 -7.46
N TYR A 345 13.68 -13.34 -6.40
CA TYR A 345 14.48 -12.11 -6.41
C TYR A 345 15.50 -12.17 -5.27
N PRO A 346 16.71 -11.63 -5.45
CA PRO A 346 17.71 -11.58 -4.38
C PRO A 346 17.22 -10.73 -3.20
N ILE A 347 16.94 -11.36 -2.08
CA ILE A 347 16.53 -10.69 -0.84
C ILE A 347 17.60 -10.96 0.23
N ASP A 348 18.05 -9.91 0.91
CA ASP A 348 18.80 -10.09 2.15
C ASP A 348 17.90 -10.75 3.20
N GLU A 349 18.35 -11.87 3.74
CA GLU A 349 17.54 -12.69 4.66
C GLU A 349 17.11 -11.90 5.91
N LYS A 350 17.99 -11.04 6.46
CA LYS A 350 17.66 -10.22 7.64
C LYS A 350 16.61 -9.16 7.31
N VAL A 351 16.69 -8.58 6.11
CA VAL A 351 15.67 -7.63 5.62
C VAL A 351 14.33 -8.33 5.46
N GLY A 352 14.32 -9.52 4.83
CA GLY A 352 13.12 -10.33 4.67
C GLY A 352 12.49 -10.76 5.99
N GLN A 353 13.30 -11.25 6.93
CA GLN A 353 12.83 -11.63 8.27
C GLN A 353 12.25 -10.43 9.04
N ARG A 354 12.93 -9.28 9.02
CA ARG A 354 12.43 -8.05 9.65
C ARG A 354 11.09 -7.63 9.05
N PHE A 355 10.99 -7.61 7.73
CA PHE A 355 9.74 -7.29 7.04
C PHE A 355 8.62 -8.26 7.45
N GLY A 356 8.89 -9.57 7.51
CA GLY A 356 7.92 -10.57 7.96
C GLY A 356 7.43 -10.33 9.40
N MET A 357 8.32 -9.95 10.32
CA MET A 357 7.92 -9.59 11.70
C MET A 357 7.04 -8.35 11.73
N GLN A 358 7.36 -7.32 10.94
CA GLN A 358 6.53 -6.13 10.79
C GLN A 358 5.14 -6.47 10.22
N VAL A 359 5.04 -7.42 9.28
CA VAL A 359 3.76 -7.91 8.76
C VAL A 359 2.94 -8.58 9.88
N LEU A 360 3.55 -9.38 10.75
CA LEU A 360 2.86 -9.98 11.89
C LEU A 360 2.33 -8.92 12.87
N ASP A 361 3.09 -7.86 13.14
CA ASP A 361 2.64 -6.75 13.98
C ASP A 361 1.45 -6.00 13.34
N ARG A 362 1.49 -5.79 12.02
CA ARG A 362 0.36 -5.22 11.27
C ARG A 362 -0.89 -6.10 11.36
N PHE A 363 -0.74 -7.41 11.31
CA PHE A 363 -1.86 -8.35 11.45
C PHE A 363 -2.49 -8.34 12.85
N ARG A 364 -1.70 -8.02 13.88
CA ARG A 364 -2.16 -7.84 15.28
C ARG A 364 -2.86 -6.50 15.51
N ASN A 365 -2.79 -5.53 14.58
CA ASN A 365 -3.28 -4.16 14.79
C ASN A 365 -4.77 -4.13 15.13
N PRO A 366 -5.17 -3.68 16.35
CA PRO A 366 -6.57 -3.65 16.77
C PRO A 366 -7.38 -2.53 16.10
N ALA A 367 -6.71 -1.54 15.53
CA ALA A 367 -7.37 -0.40 14.87
C ALA A 367 -7.86 -0.72 13.46
N VAL A 368 -7.54 -1.92 12.92
CA VAL A 368 -7.92 -2.33 11.56
C VAL A 368 -8.73 -3.62 11.62
N GLU A 369 -10.02 -3.56 11.32
CA GLU A 369 -10.84 -4.75 11.12
C GLU A 369 -10.68 -5.26 9.68
N HIS A 370 -9.78 -6.24 9.50
CA HIS A 370 -9.55 -6.86 8.20
C HIS A 370 -10.14 -8.26 8.17
N ARG A 371 -11.22 -8.46 7.39
CA ARG A 371 -11.91 -9.74 7.27
C ARG A 371 -11.27 -10.62 6.20
N TRP A 372 -10.98 -11.87 6.56
CA TRP A 372 -10.42 -12.85 5.64
C TRP A 372 -11.28 -13.04 4.38
N LEU A 373 -12.60 -13.05 4.52
CA LEU A 373 -13.51 -13.22 3.39
C LEU A 373 -13.39 -12.09 2.35
N ALA A 374 -13.07 -10.86 2.75
CA ALA A 374 -12.82 -9.77 1.82
C ALA A 374 -11.51 -9.98 1.02
N ILE A 375 -10.56 -10.72 1.59
CA ILE A 375 -9.30 -11.06 0.91
C ILE A 375 -9.49 -12.12 -0.17
N THR A 376 -10.52 -12.97 -0.07
CA THR A 376 -10.79 -14.05 -1.05
C THR A 376 -11.32 -13.54 -2.40
N LEU A 377 -11.68 -12.27 -2.55
CA LEU A 377 -12.08 -11.70 -3.83
C LEU A 377 -10.98 -11.91 -4.90
N ASN A 378 -11.35 -12.51 -6.05
CA ASN A 378 -10.44 -12.90 -7.14
C ASN A 378 -9.28 -13.79 -6.63
N TYR A 379 -9.63 -14.83 -5.87
CA TYR A 379 -8.68 -15.66 -5.14
C TYR A 379 -7.69 -16.36 -6.06
N SER A 380 -8.20 -17.01 -7.14
CA SER A 380 -7.38 -17.72 -8.13
C SER A 380 -6.33 -16.83 -8.77
N ALA A 381 -6.73 -15.65 -9.26
CA ALA A 381 -5.83 -14.70 -9.86
C ALA A 381 -4.76 -14.18 -8.88
N LYS A 382 -5.15 -13.97 -7.62
CA LYS A 382 -4.21 -13.57 -6.55
C LYS A 382 -3.18 -14.65 -6.24
N LEU A 383 -3.58 -15.93 -6.16
CA LEU A 383 -2.64 -17.04 -5.96
C LEU A 383 -1.67 -17.12 -7.14
N ARG A 384 -2.16 -17.07 -8.37
CA ARG A 384 -1.33 -17.09 -9.58
C ARG A 384 -0.24 -16.03 -9.53
N MET A 385 -0.61 -14.78 -9.23
CA MET A 385 0.32 -13.65 -9.26
C MET A 385 1.26 -13.63 -8.07
N ARG A 386 0.77 -13.97 -6.86
CA ARG A 386 1.47 -13.72 -5.59
C ARG A 386 2.25 -14.92 -5.09
N VAL A 387 1.87 -16.15 -5.48
CA VAL A 387 2.36 -17.39 -4.87
C VAL A 387 3.04 -18.31 -5.88
N ILE A 388 2.50 -18.46 -7.09
CA ILE A 388 3.04 -19.42 -8.06
C ILE A 388 4.52 -19.17 -8.38
N PRO A 389 5.00 -17.93 -8.63
CA PRO A 389 6.43 -17.71 -8.86
C PRO A 389 7.31 -18.15 -7.69
N ASP A 390 6.87 -17.94 -6.44
CA ASP A 390 7.60 -18.38 -5.25
C ASP A 390 7.63 -19.89 -5.14
N LEU A 391 6.50 -20.55 -5.39
CA LEU A 391 6.39 -22.01 -5.37
C LEU A 391 7.34 -22.67 -6.38
N LEU A 392 7.37 -22.15 -7.61
CA LEU A 392 8.26 -22.66 -8.67
C LEU A 392 9.73 -22.47 -8.31
N HIS A 393 10.09 -21.28 -7.86
CA HIS A 393 11.47 -20.98 -7.46
C HIS A 393 11.90 -21.77 -6.22
N TYR A 394 11.00 -21.95 -5.24
CA TYR A 394 11.27 -22.79 -4.06
C TYR A 394 11.55 -24.23 -4.46
N ALA A 395 10.71 -24.81 -5.31
CA ALA A 395 10.86 -26.20 -5.77
C ALA A 395 12.14 -26.40 -6.58
N GLU A 396 12.51 -25.45 -7.44
CA GLU A 396 13.77 -25.47 -8.19
C GLU A 396 14.98 -25.42 -7.25
N ARG A 397 14.97 -24.51 -6.29
CA ARG A 397 16.09 -24.25 -5.39
C ARG A 397 16.32 -25.35 -4.36
N PHE A 398 15.23 -25.86 -3.75
CA PHE A 398 15.33 -26.80 -2.62
C PHE A 398 14.99 -28.23 -2.99
N ARG A 399 14.41 -28.48 -4.15
CA ARG A 399 13.89 -29.79 -4.57
C ARG A 399 13.02 -30.45 -3.49
N ALA A 400 12.23 -29.64 -2.79
CA ALA A 400 11.40 -30.00 -1.66
C ALA A 400 10.02 -29.34 -1.79
N VAL A 401 9.04 -29.89 -1.07
CA VAL A 401 7.67 -29.34 -1.04
C VAL A 401 7.56 -28.29 0.05
N PRO A 402 7.18 -27.03 -0.25
CA PRO A 402 6.82 -26.05 0.76
C PRO A 402 5.50 -26.46 1.42
N GLN A 403 5.58 -27.03 2.62
CA GLN A 403 4.48 -27.74 3.25
C GLN A 403 3.33 -26.82 3.71
N TYR A 404 3.66 -25.57 4.08
CA TYR A 404 2.64 -24.60 4.48
C TYR A 404 1.94 -23.99 3.27
N VAL A 405 2.64 -23.83 2.14
CA VAL A 405 2.03 -23.48 0.85
C VAL A 405 1.08 -24.61 0.39
N ALA A 406 1.50 -25.86 0.46
CA ALA A 406 0.64 -27.00 0.09
C ALA A 406 -0.63 -27.09 0.96
N LEU A 407 -0.53 -26.81 2.27
CA LEU A 407 -1.68 -26.72 3.17
C LEU A 407 -2.63 -25.57 2.79
N GLY A 408 -2.09 -24.38 2.48
CA GLY A 408 -2.88 -23.24 1.98
C GLY A 408 -3.58 -23.52 0.66
N PHE A 409 -2.91 -24.24 -0.27
CA PHE A 409 -3.52 -24.68 -1.53
C PHE A 409 -4.67 -25.68 -1.31
N ALA A 410 -4.51 -26.64 -0.40
CA ALA A 410 -5.58 -27.57 -0.04
C ALA A 410 -6.80 -26.82 0.52
N ALA A 411 -6.55 -25.82 1.38
CA ALA A 411 -7.61 -24.95 1.92
C ALA A 411 -8.27 -24.11 0.82
N TYR A 412 -7.50 -23.56 -0.13
CA TYR A 412 -8.05 -22.87 -1.29
C TYR A 412 -8.99 -23.77 -2.11
N LEU A 413 -8.57 -25.00 -2.44
CA LEU A 413 -9.42 -25.94 -3.18
C LEU A 413 -10.73 -26.24 -2.44
N LEU A 414 -10.67 -26.44 -1.12
CA LEU A 414 -11.86 -26.66 -0.30
C LEU A 414 -12.75 -25.41 -0.21
N PHE A 415 -12.15 -24.23 -0.05
CA PHE A 415 -12.87 -22.94 -0.05
C PHE A 415 -13.65 -22.72 -1.36
N MET A 416 -13.05 -23.10 -2.49
CA MET A 416 -13.68 -22.97 -3.83
C MET A 416 -14.78 -24.01 -4.09
N ARG A 417 -15.12 -24.86 -3.13
CA ARG A 417 -16.23 -25.82 -3.24
C ARG A 417 -17.57 -25.08 -3.20
N GLY A 418 -18.10 -24.78 -4.39
CA GLY A 418 -19.46 -24.23 -4.54
C GLY A 418 -20.51 -25.28 -4.21
N THR A 419 -21.29 -25.06 -3.15
CA THR A 419 -22.36 -25.98 -2.71
C THR A 419 -23.74 -25.50 -3.15
N ARG A 420 -23.89 -24.21 -3.46
CA ARG A 420 -25.15 -23.59 -3.89
C ARG A 420 -24.88 -22.47 -4.89
N GLN A 421 -25.79 -22.35 -5.86
CA GLN A 421 -25.79 -21.22 -6.79
C GLN A 421 -27.11 -20.43 -6.68
N GLU A 422 -27.03 -19.13 -6.62
CA GLU A 422 -28.18 -18.22 -6.60
C GLU A 422 -27.89 -16.95 -7.39
N ALA A 423 -28.79 -16.59 -8.31
CA ALA A 423 -28.65 -15.41 -9.16
C ALA A 423 -27.25 -15.28 -9.84
N GLY A 424 -26.70 -16.42 -10.31
CA GLY A 424 -25.39 -16.48 -10.96
C GLY A 424 -24.18 -16.41 -10.01
N LYS A 425 -24.40 -16.32 -8.70
CA LYS A 425 -23.34 -16.28 -7.68
C LYS A 425 -23.21 -17.65 -7.02
N TRP A 426 -21.98 -18.06 -6.76
CA TRP A 426 -21.65 -19.29 -6.05
C TRP A 426 -21.42 -19.04 -4.56
N TYR A 427 -21.86 -20.01 -3.76
CA TYR A 427 -21.70 -20.00 -2.31
C TYR A 427 -21.06 -21.30 -1.85
N GLY A 428 -20.08 -21.19 -0.96
CA GLY A 428 -19.52 -22.30 -0.18
C GLY A 428 -20.11 -22.33 1.22
N GLU A 429 -19.79 -23.38 1.96
CA GLU A 429 -20.22 -23.56 3.36
C GLU A 429 -19.03 -23.94 4.23
N ALA A 430 -18.93 -23.32 5.40
CA ALA A 430 -17.97 -23.69 6.43
C ALA A 430 -18.61 -23.50 7.81
N ASN A 431 -18.44 -24.46 8.71
CA ASN A 431 -18.95 -24.42 10.09
C ASN A 431 -20.46 -24.09 10.18
N GLY A 432 -21.27 -24.60 9.22
CA GLY A 432 -22.70 -24.34 9.15
C GLY A 432 -23.08 -22.92 8.69
N GLN A 433 -22.15 -22.15 8.15
CA GLN A 433 -22.39 -20.82 7.60
C GLN A 433 -22.02 -20.77 6.13
N GLU A 434 -22.90 -20.19 5.32
CA GLU A 434 -22.62 -19.93 3.91
C GLU A 434 -21.72 -18.70 3.74
N TYR A 435 -20.84 -18.75 2.74
CA TYR A 435 -20.04 -17.60 2.31
C TYR A 435 -20.05 -17.45 0.79
N PRO A 436 -19.99 -16.23 0.23
CA PRO A 436 -19.94 -16.02 -1.21
C PRO A 436 -18.55 -16.37 -1.76
N ILE A 437 -18.51 -17.08 -2.90
CA ILE A 437 -17.29 -17.30 -3.69
C ILE A 437 -17.25 -16.25 -4.80
N GLN A 438 -16.42 -15.22 -4.62
CA GLN A 438 -16.31 -14.09 -5.54
C GLN A 438 -15.04 -14.25 -6.40
N ASP A 439 -15.09 -15.22 -7.31
CA ASP A 439 -13.98 -15.59 -8.18
C ASP A 439 -14.50 -15.97 -9.58
N GLU A 440 -13.81 -15.55 -10.63
CA GLU A 440 -14.18 -15.88 -12.00
C GLU A 440 -14.17 -17.39 -12.28
N GLN A 441 -13.37 -18.15 -11.52
CA GLN A 441 -13.25 -19.61 -11.64
C GLN A 441 -14.28 -20.38 -10.80
N ALA A 442 -15.19 -19.70 -10.09
CA ALA A 442 -16.14 -20.36 -9.18
C ALA A 442 -16.99 -21.43 -9.87
N GLY A 443 -17.44 -21.19 -11.10
CA GLY A 443 -18.19 -22.20 -11.90
C GLY A 443 -17.34 -23.41 -12.27
N PHE A 444 -16.11 -23.20 -12.72
CA PHE A 444 -15.15 -24.26 -13.02
C PHE A 444 -14.92 -25.18 -11.81
N PHE A 445 -14.68 -24.58 -10.64
CA PHE A 445 -14.50 -25.36 -9.40
C PHE A 445 -15.76 -26.10 -8.98
N ALA A 446 -16.94 -25.49 -9.12
CA ALA A 446 -18.19 -26.13 -8.79
C ALA A 446 -18.42 -27.39 -9.66
N ASP A 447 -18.14 -27.30 -10.96
CA ASP A 447 -18.23 -28.41 -11.89
C ASP A 447 -17.25 -29.55 -11.55
N LEU A 448 -16.00 -29.21 -11.20
CA LEU A 448 -15.02 -30.21 -10.78
C LEU A 448 -15.43 -30.90 -9.48
N TRP A 449 -15.89 -30.17 -8.48
CA TRP A 449 -16.35 -30.75 -7.22
C TRP A 449 -17.58 -31.66 -7.38
N ALA A 450 -18.44 -31.37 -8.35
CA ALA A 450 -19.61 -32.20 -8.64
C ALA A 450 -19.28 -33.50 -9.38
N ASN A 451 -18.23 -33.50 -10.22
CA ASN A 451 -17.99 -34.57 -11.20
C ASN A 451 -16.70 -35.37 -10.95
N CYS A 452 -15.76 -34.85 -10.09
CA CYS A 452 -14.47 -35.52 -9.87
C CYS A 452 -14.28 -35.92 -8.41
N PRO A 453 -13.69 -37.10 -8.14
CA PRO A 453 -13.17 -37.41 -6.83
C PRO A 453 -12.07 -36.40 -6.41
N PRO A 454 -11.86 -36.14 -5.12
CA PRO A 454 -10.88 -35.13 -4.64
C PRO A 454 -9.46 -35.31 -5.20
N ILE A 455 -9.00 -36.55 -5.41
CA ILE A 455 -7.66 -36.84 -5.96
C ILE A 455 -7.57 -36.36 -7.43
N GLU A 456 -8.57 -36.66 -8.23
CA GLU A 456 -8.64 -36.26 -9.64
C GLU A 456 -8.81 -34.74 -9.76
N LEU A 457 -9.64 -34.13 -8.90
CA LEU A 457 -9.79 -32.67 -8.82
C LEU A 457 -8.46 -31.98 -8.58
N VAL A 458 -7.66 -32.46 -7.61
CA VAL A 458 -6.32 -31.90 -7.34
C VAL A 458 -5.45 -32.00 -8.59
N GLN A 459 -5.42 -33.16 -9.27
CA GLN A 459 -4.61 -33.33 -10.48
C GLN A 459 -5.05 -32.40 -11.62
N GLN A 460 -6.35 -32.29 -11.87
CA GLN A 460 -6.87 -31.40 -12.91
C GLN A 460 -6.58 -29.92 -12.62
N VAL A 461 -6.82 -29.47 -11.39
CA VAL A 461 -6.56 -28.07 -11.01
C VAL A 461 -5.08 -27.76 -11.08
N LEU A 462 -4.20 -28.61 -10.53
CA LEU A 462 -2.77 -28.34 -10.48
C LEU A 462 -2.09 -28.42 -11.86
N SER A 463 -2.60 -29.22 -12.80
CA SER A 463 -2.09 -29.28 -14.17
C SER A 463 -2.60 -28.19 -15.11
N ASP A 464 -3.57 -27.37 -14.66
CA ASP A 464 -4.20 -26.35 -15.51
C ASP A 464 -3.27 -25.15 -15.76
N LEU A 465 -2.73 -25.09 -16.98
CA LEU A 465 -1.86 -24.00 -17.42
C LEU A 465 -2.58 -22.64 -17.50
N SER A 466 -3.90 -22.65 -17.73
CA SER A 466 -4.68 -21.41 -17.83
C SER A 466 -4.86 -20.76 -16.47
N LEU A 467 -4.96 -21.56 -15.40
CA LEU A 467 -5.01 -21.09 -14.02
C LEU A 467 -3.65 -20.58 -13.54
N TRP A 468 -2.59 -21.37 -13.73
CA TRP A 468 -1.32 -21.14 -13.04
C TRP A 468 -0.20 -20.62 -13.94
N GLY A 469 -0.30 -20.77 -15.25
CA GLY A 469 0.79 -20.49 -16.18
C GLY A 469 1.90 -21.55 -16.17
N ALA A 470 1.78 -22.57 -15.34
CA ALA A 470 2.70 -23.69 -15.19
C ALA A 470 1.94 -24.96 -14.79
N ASP A 471 2.49 -26.14 -15.10
CA ASP A 471 2.00 -27.41 -14.61
C ASP A 471 2.58 -27.70 -13.22
N LEU A 472 1.77 -27.51 -12.16
CA LEU A 472 2.20 -27.71 -10.78
C LEU A 472 2.28 -29.19 -10.39
N THR A 473 1.74 -30.11 -11.20
CA THR A 473 1.91 -31.56 -10.99
C THR A 473 3.33 -32.02 -11.27
N ALA A 474 4.07 -31.25 -12.06
CA ALA A 474 5.49 -31.49 -12.33
C ALA A 474 6.39 -31.23 -11.09
N LEU A 475 5.87 -30.57 -10.06
CA LEU A 475 6.62 -30.31 -8.82
C LEU A 475 6.64 -31.56 -7.93
N PRO A 476 7.82 -32.18 -7.68
CA PRO A 476 7.91 -33.44 -6.96
C PRO A 476 7.26 -33.41 -5.58
N GLY A 477 6.23 -34.23 -5.35
CA GLY A 477 5.54 -34.38 -4.06
C GLY A 477 4.52 -33.29 -3.73
N PHE A 478 4.35 -32.27 -4.58
CA PHE A 478 3.42 -31.16 -4.29
C PHE A 478 1.96 -31.63 -4.39
N SER A 479 1.59 -32.32 -5.48
CA SER A 479 0.24 -32.88 -5.65
C SER A 479 -0.15 -33.82 -4.52
N GLU A 480 0.77 -34.69 -4.08
CA GLU A 480 0.55 -35.65 -2.98
C GLU A 480 0.36 -34.89 -1.64
N ALA A 481 1.11 -33.81 -1.41
CA ALA A 481 0.97 -33.00 -0.20
C ALA A 481 -0.38 -32.28 -0.18
N VAL A 482 -0.77 -31.62 -1.28
CA VAL A 482 -2.08 -30.95 -1.41
C VAL A 482 -3.22 -31.93 -1.23
N THR A 483 -3.17 -33.08 -1.92
CA THR A 483 -4.17 -34.14 -1.81
C THR A 483 -4.32 -34.65 -0.37
N ARG A 484 -3.22 -34.93 0.29
CA ARG A 484 -3.22 -35.40 1.67
C ARG A 484 -3.87 -34.39 2.63
N TYR A 485 -3.55 -33.10 2.50
CA TYR A 485 -4.16 -32.07 3.32
C TYR A 485 -5.64 -31.88 2.99
N LEU A 486 -6.02 -31.91 1.71
CA LEU A 486 -7.41 -31.78 1.29
C LEU A 486 -8.26 -32.94 1.84
N LEU A 487 -7.81 -34.18 1.70
CA LEU A 487 -8.53 -35.34 2.24
C LEU A 487 -8.67 -35.27 3.76
N HIS A 488 -7.62 -34.83 4.47
CA HIS A 488 -7.69 -34.68 5.90
C HIS A 488 -8.67 -33.54 6.31
N MET A 489 -8.71 -32.43 5.58
CA MET A 489 -9.69 -31.36 5.82
C MET A 489 -11.13 -31.81 5.57
N LEU A 490 -11.36 -32.66 4.57
CA LEU A 490 -12.69 -33.23 4.28
C LEU A 490 -13.18 -34.19 5.38
N GLN A 491 -12.26 -34.89 6.06
CA GLN A 491 -12.57 -35.84 7.13
C GLN A 491 -12.69 -35.18 8.49
N GLU A 492 -11.72 -34.35 8.87
CA GLU A 492 -11.55 -33.85 10.23
C GLU A 492 -11.80 -32.32 10.35
N GLY A 493 -11.97 -31.63 9.22
CA GLY A 493 -12.08 -30.17 9.16
C GLY A 493 -10.73 -29.44 9.10
N ALA A 494 -10.80 -28.17 8.75
CA ALA A 494 -9.61 -27.34 8.52
C ALA A 494 -8.83 -27.07 9.81
N ALA A 495 -9.51 -26.76 10.91
CA ALA A 495 -8.88 -26.48 12.22
C ALA A 495 -8.10 -27.70 12.75
N ALA A 496 -8.70 -28.90 12.70
CA ALA A 496 -8.04 -30.14 13.13
C ALA A 496 -6.84 -30.49 12.22
N THR A 497 -6.96 -30.26 10.92
CA THR A 497 -5.86 -30.48 9.95
C THR A 497 -4.67 -29.56 10.27
N LEU A 498 -4.93 -28.30 10.56
CA LEU A 498 -3.93 -27.33 10.95
C LEU A 498 -3.21 -27.75 12.24
N ALA A 499 -3.94 -28.11 13.30
CA ALA A 499 -3.39 -28.57 14.57
C ALA A 499 -2.52 -29.84 14.39
N ALA A 500 -2.98 -30.82 13.61
CA ALA A 500 -2.24 -32.05 13.33
C ALA A 500 -0.92 -31.81 12.58
N LYS A 501 -0.88 -30.82 11.65
CA LYS A 501 0.34 -30.41 10.95
C LYS A 501 1.37 -29.85 11.91
N LEU A 502 0.96 -28.95 12.80
CA LEU A 502 1.88 -28.25 13.71
C LEU A 502 2.45 -29.18 14.80
N THR A 503 1.65 -30.10 15.32
CA THR A 503 2.11 -31.11 16.28
C THR A 503 3.25 -31.96 15.73
N LYS A 504 3.20 -32.31 14.43
CA LYS A 504 4.29 -33.06 13.77
C LYS A 504 5.56 -32.22 13.60
N THR A 505 5.43 -30.92 13.39
CA THR A 505 6.59 -30.02 13.24
C THR A 505 7.34 -29.88 14.56
N VAL A 506 6.67 -29.77 15.69
CA VAL A 506 7.29 -29.71 17.03
C VAL A 506 8.07 -31.00 17.35
N ARG A 507 7.49 -32.17 17.00
CA ARG A 507 8.15 -33.46 17.25
C ARG A 507 9.36 -33.73 16.34
N ALA A 508 9.46 -33.06 15.19
CA ALA A 508 10.62 -33.19 14.27
C ALA A 508 11.76 -32.23 14.62
N ALA A 509 11.51 -31.23 15.49
CA ALA A 509 12.48 -30.23 15.96
C ALA A 509 13.08 -30.57 17.33
N VAL A 510 12.61 -31.64 18.01
CA VAL A 510 13.16 -32.25 19.22
C VAL A 510 13.85 -33.55 18.84
#